data_b74d4f01c33f4fa28d129ad99f1a42fe
#
_entry.id   b74d4f01c33f4fa28d129ad99f1a42fe
#
_cell.length_a   1.000
_cell.length_b   1.000
_cell.length_c   1.000
_cell.angle_alpha   90.00
_cell.angle_beta   90.00
_cell.angle_gamma   90.00
#
_symmetry.space_group_name_H-M   'P 1'
#
loop_
_entity.id
_entity.type
_entity.pdbx_description
1 polymer ?
#
loop_
_entity_poly.entity_id
_entity_poly.type
_entity_poly.pdbx_seq_one_letter_code
_entity_poly.pdbx_strand_id
1 'polypeptide(L)'
;MNQTEKIYFPNLDGLRFFAFFAVFINHAVVSLGYFGRNKPYDFAKENLLKNGDLGVSFFFVLSGFLITYLLLSEKANRGSINIKHFYFRRILRIWPVYFLVVALCLWVFPLLHNHIPEHFPIGVSTSSINKWLYIGFAGNFDYVFHGISNVLIGVLWSVSVEEQFYLFWPLVIAFIPRKYLLATFLLIISGSVAFRYFYADGAIMIIKFHSLSSMSDLATGALIAYLATDAAFIERFKTISGNVIKLVYIVAVIIMPLRLYLWKLGAHYTLGSSFFPVVFSLIFAFMVMEQNYAQHSFYKISRWKIISSLGQYTYGMYCYHMIVFFCIIFAMHLLGANVWCINYKAFICLSITSLFTTILVSMLSYHFFERFFLNLKNKFS
;
A
#
# COMPACT_ATOMS: atom_id res chain seq x y z
N MET A 1 26.09 17.83 22.04
CA MET A 1 24.81 17.31 21.53
C MET A 1 25.13 16.51 20.27
N ASN A 2 25.23 15.19 20.37
CA ASN A 2 25.44 14.34 19.20
C ASN A 2 24.17 14.43 18.34
N GLN A 3 24.33 14.95 17.12
CA GLN A 3 23.29 14.84 16.11
C GLN A 3 23.06 13.34 15.88
N THR A 4 21.93 12.84 16.30
CA THR A 4 21.52 11.47 15.99
C THR A 4 21.42 11.40 14.46
N GLU A 5 22.31 10.63 13.83
CA GLU A 5 22.29 10.41 12.39
C GLU A 5 20.87 10.01 11.96
N LYS A 6 20.35 10.71 10.96
CA LYS A 6 19.02 10.45 10.43
C LYS A 6 18.98 9.08 9.77
N ILE A 7 18.30 8.13 10.40
CA ILE A 7 18.13 6.77 9.84
C ILE A 7 17.44 6.89 8.47
N TYR A 8 18.13 6.43 7.43
CA TYR A 8 17.62 6.46 6.05
C TYR A 8 17.93 5.12 5.35
N PHE A 9 16.92 4.58 4.68
CA PHE A 9 16.99 3.34 3.93
C PHE A 9 16.77 3.61 2.44
N PRO A 10 17.82 3.83 1.64
CA PRO A 10 17.67 4.28 0.24
C PRO A 10 16.95 3.28 -0.66
N ASN A 11 17.02 1.98 -0.34
CA ASN A 11 16.32 0.96 -1.12
C ASN A 11 14.79 0.96 -0.90
N LEU A 12 14.31 1.44 0.26
CA LEU A 12 12.87 1.45 0.54
C LEU A 12 12.09 2.39 -0.37
N ASP A 13 12.70 3.47 -0.85
CA ASP A 13 12.03 4.42 -1.74
C ASP A 13 11.73 3.77 -3.10
N GLY A 14 12.68 3.03 -3.67
CA GLY A 14 12.42 2.28 -4.89
C GLY A 14 11.41 1.14 -4.70
N LEU A 15 11.44 0.45 -3.55
CA LEU A 15 10.46 -0.58 -3.21
C LEU A 15 9.03 0.00 -3.10
N ARG A 16 8.87 1.19 -2.53
CA ARG A 16 7.58 1.89 -2.49
C ARG A 16 7.05 2.18 -3.88
N PHE A 17 7.92 2.61 -4.81
CA PHE A 17 7.50 2.86 -6.18
C PHE A 17 6.97 1.58 -6.84
N PHE A 18 7.64 0.43 -6.69
CA PHE A 18 7.15 -0.84 -7.24
C PHE A 18 5.85 -1.30 -6.59
N ALA A 19 5.68 -1.11 -5.28
CA ALA A 19 4.42 -1.39 -4.60
C ALA A 19 3.27 -0.53 -5.16
N PHE A 20 3.50 0.78 -5.34
CA PHE A 20 2.55 1.67 -6.01
C PHE A 20 2.26 1.22 -7.44
N PHE A 21 3.28 0.88 -8.22
CA PHE A 21 3.13 0.48 -9.61
C PHE A 21 2.25 -0.76 -9.77
N ALA A 22 2.38 -1.74 -8.87
CA ALA A 22 1.51 -2.91 -8.84
C ALA A 22 0.03 -2.53 -8.59
N VAL A 23 -0.23 -1.61 -7.64
CA VAL A 23 -1.57 -1.06 -7.39
C VAL A 23 -2.09 -0.31 -8.61
N PHE A 24 -1.27 0.55 -9.19
CA PHE A 24 -1.62 1.35 -10.37
C PHE A 24 -2.03 0.46 -11.56
N ILE A 25 -1.24 -0.56 -11.90
CA ILE A 25 -1.57 -1.48 -12.99
C ILE A 25 -2.90 -2.19 -12.72
N ASN A 26 -3.13 -2.67 -11.50
CA ASN A 26 -4.40 -3.31 -11.16
C ASN A 26 -5.59 -2.36 -11.38
N HIS A 27 -5.49 -1.11 -10.93
CA HIS A 27 -6.56 -0.13 -11.09
C HIS A 27 -6.72 0.29 -12.57
N ALA A 28 -5.64 0.41 -13.33
CA ALA A 28 -5.71 0.63 -14.78
C ALA A 28 -6.50 -0.49 -15.47
N VAL A 29 -6.20 -1.74 -15.14
CA VAL A 29 -6.89 -2.91 -15.71
C VAL A 29 -8.36 -2.96 -15.30
N VAL A 30 -8.69 -2.64 -14.06
CA VAL A 30 -10.06 -2.66 -13.57
C VAL A 30 -10.89 -1.49 -14.13
N SER A 31 -10.33 -0.27 -14.12
CA SER A 31 -11.04 0.95 -14.53
C SER A 31 -11.18 1.11 -16.03
N LEU A 32 -10.18 0.63 -16.80
CA LEU A 32 -10.17 0.69 -18.26
C LEU A 32 -10.58 -0.64 -18.90
N GLY A 33 -11.00 -1.61 -18.13
CA GLY A 33 -11.04 -3.05 -18.43
C GLY A 33 -12.16 -3.55 -19.33
N TYR A 34 -12.86 -2.71 -20.10
CA TYR A 34 -13.82 -3.13 -21.13
C TYR A 34 -13.15 -3.39 -22.50
N PHE A 35 -12.00 -4.09 -22.49
CA PHE A 35 -11.24 -4.35 -23.72
C PHE A 35 -11.70 -5.61 -24.39
N GLY A 36 -11.69 -5.54 -25.74
CA GLY A 36 -12.08 -6.64 -26.59
C GLY A 36 -11.44 -7.97 -26.15
N ARG A 37 -12.26 -9.01 -26.14
CA ARG A 37 -11.91 -10.37 -25.69
C ARG A 37 -10.76 -10.93 -26.55
N ASN A 38 -9.54 -10.84 -26.02
CA ASN A 38 -8.35 -11.45 -26.62
C ASN A 38 -7.74 -12.40 -25.58
N LYS A 39 -7.68 -13.70 -25.91
CA LYS A 39 -7.22 -14.77 -24.98
C LYS A 39 -5.91 -14.49 -24.23
N PRO A 40 -4.82 -13.98 -24.86
CA PRO A 40 -3.59 -13.66 -24.13
C PRO A 40 -3.75 -12.52 -23.12
N TYR A 41 -4.55 -11.50 -23.44
CA TYR A 41 -4.83 -10.40 -22.54
C TYR A 41 -5.68 -10.85 -21.35
N ASP A 42 -6.73 -11.64 -21.60
CA ASP A 42 -7.58 -12.18 -20.53
C ASP A 42 -6.76 -13.04 -19.58
N PHE A 43 -5.82 -13.85 -20.10
CA PHE A 43 -4.91 -14.61 -19.24
C PHE A 43 -4.01 -13.70 -18.40
N ALA A 44 -3.38 -12.69 -18.98
CA ALA A 44 -2.53 -11.75 -18.26
C ALA A 44 -3.34 -10.95 -17.22
N LYS A 45 -4.52 -10.45 -17.60
CA LYS A 45 -5.45 -9.75 -16.72
C LYS A 45 -5.80 -10.57 -15.51
N GLU A 46 -6.23 -11.81 -15.73
CA GLU A 46 -6.74 -12.67 -14.66
C GLU A 46 -5.65 -13.29 -13.77
N ASN A 47 -4.42 -13.41 -14.24
CA ASN A 47 -3.37 -14.14 -13.52
C ASN A 47 -2.18 -13.28 -13.08
N LEU A 48 -1.96 -12.11 -13.69
CA LEU A 48 -0.81 -11.26 -13.40
C LEU A 48 -1.20 -9.84 -12.97
N LEU A 49 -2.13 -9.22 -13.69
CA LEU A 49 -2.40 -7.79 -13.54
C LEU A 49 -3.36 -7.45 -12.39
N LYS A 50 -4.19 -8.40 -11.94
CA LYS A 50 -5.13 -8.23 -10.83
C LYS A 50 -4.51 -8.53 -9.45
N ASN A 51 -3.22 -8.23 -9.26
CA ASN A 51 -2.50 -8.43 -8.00
C ASN A 51 -2.20 -7.12 -7.25
N GLY A 52 -3.04 -6.09 -7.40
CA GLY A 52 -2.86 -4.81 -6.69
C GLY A 52 -2.93 -4.92 -5.18
N ASP A 53 -3.65 -5.91 -4.66
CA ASP A 53 -3.68 -6.25 -3.24
C ASP A 53 -2.29 -6.58 -2.69
N LEU A 54 -1.43 -7.23 -3.48
CA LEU A 54 -0.03 -7.50 -3.09
C LEU A 54 0.80 -6.21 -2.98
N GLY A 55 0.53 -5.21 -3.83
CA GLY A 55 1.16 -3.89 -3.70
C GLY A 55 0.78 -3.20 -2.38
N VAL A 56 -0.49 -3.29 -1.97
CA VAL A 56 -0.95 -2.76 -0.67
C VAL A 56 -0.34 -3.54 0.48
N SER A 57 -0.32 -4.88 0.41
CA SER A 57 0.32 -5.74 1.41
C SER A 57 1.81 -5.38 1.57
N PHE A 58 2.51 -5.11 0.46
CA PHE A 58 3.90 -4.66 0.51
C PHE A 58 4.04 -3.29 1.20
N PHE A 59 3.14 -2.33 0.93
CA PHE A 59 3.13 -1.06 1.68
C PHE A 59 2.95 -1.27 3.18
N PHE A 60 2.05 -2.15 3.59
CA PHE A 60 1.85 -2.47 5.01
C PHE A 60 3.10 -3.07 5.65
N VAL A 61 3.79 -3.99 4.98
CA VAL A 61 5.08 -4.54 5.47
C VAL A 61 6.13 -3.43 5.60
N LEU A 62 6.26 -2.55 4.58
CA LEU A 62 7.18 -1.40 4.62
C LEU A 62 6.85 -0.43 5.75
N SER A 63 5.56 -0.15 5.97
CA SER A 63 5.09 0.72 7.06
C SER A 63 5.37 0.10 8.43
N GLY A 64 5.01 -1.18 8.61
CA GLY A 64 5.31 -1.91 9.84
C GLY A 64 6.80 -1.94 10.17
N PHE A 65 7.65 -2.22 9.17
CA PHE A 65 9.10 -2.19 9.30
C PHE A 65 9.61 -0.81 9.71
N LEU A 66 9.31 0.21 8.92
CA LEU A 66 9.91 1.53 9.11
C LEU A 66 9.48 2.15 10.45
N ILE A 67 8.19 2.07 10.78
CA ILE A 67 7.67 2.65 12.01
C ILE A 67 8.25 1.95 13.23
N THR A 68 8.25 0.63 13.23
CA THR A 68 8.78 -0.14 14.37
C THR A 68 10.27 0.07 14.54
N TYR A 69 11.04 0.07 13.44
CA TYR A 69 12.47 0.30 13.48
C TYR A 69 12.81 1.68 14.07
N LEU A 70 12.11 2.74 13.63
CA LEU A 70 12.31 4.10 14.14
C LEU A 70 11.94 4.21 15.62
N LEU A 71 10.82 3.61 16.06
CA LEU A 71 10.41 3.64 17.46
C LEU A 71 11.36 2.86 18.37
N LEU A 72 11.82 1.67 17.94
CA LEU A 72 12.80 0.88 18.68
C LEU A 72 14.15 1.59 18.77
N SER A 73 14.59 2.22 17.69
CA SER A 73 15.83 3.02 17.69
C SER A 73 15.71 4.25 18.59
N GLU A 74 14.58 4.95 18.58
CA GLU A 74 14.33 6.08 19.47
C GLU A 74 14.36 5.63 20.94
N LYS A 75 13.66 4.51 21.26
CA LYS A 75 13.63 3.94 22.61
C LYS A 75 15.02 3.49 23.08
N ALA A 76 15.83 2.90 22.19
CA ALA A 76 17.20 2.48 22.50
C ALA A 76 18.12 3.67 22.77
N ASN A 77 18.02 4.74 21.98
CA ASN A 77 18.92 5.89 22.06
C ASN A 77 18.51 6.90 23.15
N ARG A 78 17.21 7.07 23.40
CA ARG A 78 16.67 8.09 24.32
C ARG A 78 16.06 7.49 25.60
N GLY A 79 16.01 6.17 25.74
CA GLY A 79 15.35 5.47 26.86
C GLY A 79 13.82 5.48 26.80
N SER A 80 13.22 6.39 26.04
CA SER A 80 11.76 6.51 25.89
C SER A 80 11.37 6.98 24.49
N ILE A 81 10.08 6.85 24.16
CA ILE A 81 9.51 7.28 22.88
C ILE A 81 8.74 8.58 23.12
N ASN A 82 9.02 9.61 22.31
CA ASN A 82 8.22 10.82 22.31
C ASN A 82 6.97 10.62 21.41
N ILE A 83 5.91 10.10 22.05
CA ILE A 83 4.64 9.76 21.37
C ILE A 83 4.02 10.99 20.70
N LYS A 84 4.08 12.19 21.35
CA LYS A 84 3.56 13.44 20.77
C LYS A 84 4.29 13.80 19.47
N HIS A 85 5.62 13.79 19.48
CA HIS A 85 6.40 14.06 18.26
C HIS A 85 6.16 13.01 17.17
N PHE A 86 5.96 11.75 17.54
CA PHE A 86 5.60 10.71 16.58
C PHE A 86 4.29 11.06 15.86
N TYR A 87 3.21 11.38 16.60
CA TYR A 87 1.93 11.74 16.00
C TYR A 87 2.04 12.99 15.11
N PHE A 88 2.66 14.06 15.57
CA PHE A 88 2.83 15.27 14.78
C PHE A 88 3.58 14.99 13.47
N ARG A 89 4.63 14.15 13.50
CA ARG A 89 5.36 13.76 12.29
C ARG A 89 4.49 12.99 11.29
N ARG A 90 3.52 12.20 11.74
CA ARG A 90 2.59 11.43 10.89
C ARG A 90 1.49 12.33 10.36
N ILE A 91 0.84 13.09 11.21
CA ILE A 91 -0.20 14.07 10.84
C ILE A 91 0.32 14.98 9.72
N LEU A 92 1.46 15.63 9.91
CA LEU A 92 2.02 16.56 8.92
C LEU A 92 2.44 15.88 7.60
N ARG A 93 2.64 14.56 7.60
CA ARG A 93 3.02 13.82 6.39
C ARG A 93 1.82 13.28 5.62
N ILE A 94 0.76 12.85 6.30
CA ILE A 94 -0.31 12.03 5.72
C ILE A 94 -1.59 12.85 5.55
N TRP A 95 -2.03 13.54 6.59
CA TRP A 95 -3.33 14.21 6.66
C TRP A 95 -3.55 15.26 5.57
N PRO A 96 -2.58 16.12 5.19
CA PRO A 96 -2.83 17.14 4.18
C PRO A 96 -3.33 16.57 2.86
N VAL A 97 -2.64 15.59 2.29
CA VAL A 97 -3.04 14.95 1.03
C VAL A 97 -4.29 14.09 1.21
N TYR A 98 -4.39 13.36 2.31
CA TYR A 98 -5.57 12.55 2.62
C TYR A 98 -6.84 13.41 2.60
N PHE A 99 -6.89 14.49 3.39
CA PHE A 99 -8.07 15.35 3.47
C PHE A 99 -8.31 16.16 2.19
N LEU A 100 -7.27 16.49 1.42
CA LEU A 100 -7.45 17.06 0.09
C LEU A 100 -8.21 16.11 -0.83
N VAL A 101 -7.82 14.84 -0.88
CA VAL A 101 -8.49 13.81 -1.68
C VAL A 101 -9.91 13.56 -1.17
N VAL A 102 -10.10 13.45 0.14
CA VAL A 102 -11.44 13.33 0.74
C VAL A 102 -12.33 14.50 0.33
N ALA A 103 -11.81 15.74 0.41
CA ALA A 103 -12.55 16.92 0.02
C ALA A 103 -12.93 16.92 -1.47
N LEU A 104 -11.99 16.58 -2.34
CA LEU A 104 -12.26 16.47 -3.79
C LEU A 104 -13.34 15.41 -4.07
N CYS A 105 -13.24 14.23 -3.47
CA CYS A 105 -14.16 13.13 -3.73
C CYS A 105 -15.56 13.33 -3.12
N LEU A 106 -15.67 13.96 -1.96
CA LEU A 106 -16.96 14.11 -1.26
C LEU A 106 -17.72 15.38 -1.59
N TRP A 107 -17.04 16.44 -2.04
CA TRP A 107 -17.67 17.76 -2.26
C TRP A 107 -17.45 18.33 -3.66
N VAL A 108 -16.29 18.10 -4.30
CA VAL A 108 -16.00 18.70 -5.60
C VAL A 108 -16.53 17.82 -6.75
N PHE A 109 -16.12 16.56 -6.82
CA PHE A 109 -16.55 15.68 -7.91
C PHE A 109 -18.06 15.39 -7.97
N PRO A 110 -18.81 15.33 -6.87
CA PRO A 110 -20.26 15.22 -6.95
C PRO A 110 -20.96 16.36 -7.69
N LEU A 111 -20.34 17.56 -7.75
CA LEU A 111 -20.89 18.66 -8.55
C LEU A 111 -20.87 18.36 -10.05
N LEU A 112 -20.04 17.44 -10.50
CA LEU A 112 -19.97 16.98 -11.89
C LEU A 112 -21.01 15.90 -12.22
N HIS A 113 -21.79 15.41 -11.24
CA HIS A 113 -22.70 14.29 -11.40
C HIS A 113 -23.63 14.43 -12.61
N ASN A 114 -24.19 15.62 -12.84
CA ASN A 114 -25.10 15.90 -13.96
C ASN A 114 -24.42 15.90 -15.34
N HIS A 115 -23.09 15.93 -15.39
CA HIS A 115 -22.28 15.92 -16.62
C HIS A 115 -21.69 14.54 -16.90
N ILE A 116 -21.90 13.57 -16.02
CA ILE A 116 -21.33 12.23 -16.10
C ILE A 116 -22.45 11.26 -16.50
N PRO A 117 -22.29 10.46 -17.57
CA PRO A 117 -23.25 9.44 -17.95
C PRO A 117 -23.50 8.43 -16.82
N GLU A 118 -24.75 7.94 -16.71
CA GLU A 118 -25.17 7.01 -15.65
C GLU A 118 -24.27 5.78 -15.52
N HIS A 119 -23.77 5.28 -16.64
CA HIS A 119 -22.89 4.11 -16.68
C HIS A 119 -21.41 4.45 -16.87
N PHE A 120 -20.98 5.64 -16.50
CA PHE A 120 -19.56 6.04 -16.65
C PHE A 120 -18.62 5.05 -15.93
N PRO A 121 -17.47 4.68 -16.54
CA PRO A 121 -16.58 3.63 -16.03
C PRO A 121 -16.08 3.84 -14.60
N ILE A 122 -16.01 5.10 -14.17
CA ILE A 122 -15.59 5.47 -12.82
C ILE A 122 -16.69 6.34 -12.20
N GLY A 123 -17.47 5.75 -11.29
CA GLY A 123 -18.57 6.44 -10.62
C GLY A 123 -18.10 7.48 -9.61
N VAL A 124 -18.82 8.62 -9.56
CA VAL A 124 -18.58 9.70 -8.58
C VAL A 124 -19.70 9.80 -7.55
N SER A 125 -20.68 8.89 -7.60
CA SER A 125 -21.80 8.90 -6.65
C SER A 125 -21.29 8.79 -5.21
N THR A 126 -21.87 9.59 -4.33
CA THR A 126 -21.61 9.57 -2.89
C THR A 126 -22.80 9.16 -2.07
N SER A 127 -23.90 8.73 -2.73
CA SER A 127 -25.18 8.42 -2.06
C SER A 127 -25.09 7.30 -1.03
N SER A 128 -24.18 6.34 -1.25
CA SER A 128 -23.96 5.19 -0.36
C SER A 128 -22.75 5.34 0.56
N ILE A 129 -22.02 6.47 0.50
CA ILE A 129 -20.78 6.67 1.27
C ILE A 129 -21.11 7.27 2.64
N ASN A 130 -20.61 6.65 3.69
CA ASN A 130 -20.60 7.27 5.01
C ASN A 130 -19.37 8.20 5.15
N LYS A 131 -19.61 9.49 4.94
CA LYS A 131 -18.56 10.55 4.97
C LYS A 131 -17.78 10.57 6.28
N TRP A 132 -18.44 10.29 7.41
CA TRP A 132 -17.81 10.30 8.73
C TRP A 132 -16.74 9.23 8.90
N LEU A 133 -16.91 8.08 8.24
CA LEU A 133 -15.90 7.02 8.26
C LEU A 133 -14.60 7.49 7.56
N TYR A 134 -14.70 8.24 6.47
CA TYR A 134 -13.50 8.79 5.81
C TYR A 134 -12.88 9.93 6.62
N ILE A 135 -13.67 10.82 7.20
CA ILE A 135 -13.16 11.89 8.07
C ILE A 135 -12.46 11.31 9.30
N GLY A 136 -12.96 10.19 9.85
CA GLY A 136 -12.41 9.52 11.01
C GLY A 136 -11.35 8.45 10.73
N PHE A 137 -10.78 8.37 9.53
CA PHE A 137 -9.82 7.32 9.12
C PHE A 137 -10.37 5.90 9.33
N ALA A 138 -11.63 5.70 9.05
CA ALA A 138 -12.34 4.42 9.12
C ALA A 138 -12.99 4.04 7.77
N GLY A 139 -12.52 4.62 6.65
CA GLY A 139 -13.07 4.40 5.32
C GLY A 139 -12.99 2.94 4.84
N ASN A 140 -12.09 2.14 5.41
CA ASN A 140 -12.05 0.70 5.20
C ASN A 140 -13.32 -0.01 5.70
N PHE A 141 -13.95 0.47 6.78
CA PHE A 141 -15.20 -0.08 7.29
C PHE A 141 -16.41 0.30 6.43
N ASP A 142 -16.32 1.42 5.68
CA ASP A 142 -17.35 1.73 4.69
C ASP A 142 -17.47 0.60 3.64
N TYR A 143 -16.34 0.09 3.18
CA TYR A 143 -16.30 -1.07 2.29
C TYR A 143 -16.77 -2.38 2.94
N VAL A 144 -16.48 -2.56 4.22
CA VAL A 144 -16.94 -3.73 4.97
C VAL A 144 -18.47 -3.74 5.07
N PHE A 145 -19.10 -2.58 5.32
CA PHE A 145 -20.56 -2.51 5.58
C PHE A 145 -21.39 -2.25 4.32
N HIS A 146 -20.87 -1.49 3.37
CA HIS A 146 -21.65 -1.04 2.20
C HIS A 146 -21.10 -1.57 0.86
N GLY A 147 -19.96 -2.28 0.87
CA GLY A 147 -19.30 -2.72 -0.35
C GLY A 147 -18.56 -1.59 -1.09
N ILE A 148 -18.07 -1.89 -2.30
CA ILE A 148 -17.33 -0.93 -3.11
C ILE A 148 -18.31 -0.03 -3.85
N SER A 149 -18.60 1.15 -3.32
CA SER A 149 -19.55 2.11 -3.88
C SER A 149 -18.88 3.21 -4.70
N ASN A 150 -17.70 3.66 -4.32
CA ASN A 150 -16.96 4.71 -5.01
C ASN A 150 -15.47 4.41 -5.03
N VAL A 151 -14.93 4.18 -6.22
CA VAL A 151 -13.52 3.79 -6.40
C VAL A 151 -12.55 4.95 -6.26
N LEU A 152 -12.99 6.22 -6.42
CA LEU A 152 -12.12 7.40 -6.31
C LEU A 152 -11.61 7.59 -4.89
N ILE A 153 -12.54 7.61 -3.93
CA ILE A 153 -12.20 7.74 -2.52
C ILE A 153 -11.78 6.40 -1.91
N GLY A 154 -12.24 5.32 -2.54
CA GLY A 154 -12.08 3.98 -2.04
C GLY A 154 -10.63 3.56 -1.82
N VAL A 155 -9.68 4.05 -2.63
CA VAL A 155 -8.26 3.74 -2.45
C VAL A 155 -7.72 4.16 -1.07
N LEU A 156 -8.41 5.09 -0.39
CA LEU A 156 -8.02 5.56 0.94
C LEU A 156 -8.31 4.53 2.05
N TRP A 157 -8.95 3.39 1.74
CA TRP A 157 -9.19 2.34 2.73
C TRP A 157 -7.91 1.84 3.39
N SER A 158 -6.84 1.69 2.62
CA SER A 158 -5.56 1.20 3.14
C SER A 158 -4.85 2.26 3.99
N VAL A 159 -4.98 3.55 3.62
CA VAL A 159 -4.48 4.67 4.44
C VAL A 159 -5.23 4.71 5.78
N SER A 160 -6.54 4.42 5.79
CA SER A 160 -7.31 4.29 7.04
C SER A 160 -6.77 3.18 7.93
N VAL A 161 -6.44 2.00 7.37
CA VAL A 161 -5.82 0.90 8.12
C VAL A 161 -4.45 1.31 8.68
N GLU A 162 -3.62 2.00 7.90
CA GLU A 162 -2.33 2.52 8.37
C GLU A 162 -2.47 3.53 9.51
N GLU A 163 -3.40 4.48 9.41
CA GLU A 163 -3.62 5.49 10.46
C GLU A 163 -4.13 4.85 11.76
N GLN A 164 -5.00 3.84 11.66
CA GLN A 164 -5.42 3.04 12.81
C GLN A 164 -4.23 2.30 13.45
N PHE A 165 -3.34 1.73 12.64
CA PHE A 165 -2.10 1.13 13.14
C PHE A 165 -1.19 2.19 13.80
N TYR A 166 -1.00 3.36 13.19
CA TYR A 166 -0.16 4.43 13.75
C TYR A 166 -0.71 4.99 15.05
N LEU A 167 -2.03 4.93 15.26
CA LEU A 167 -2.65 5.37 16.50
C LEU A 167 -2.23 4.48 17.70
N PHE A 168 -2.21 3.16 17.53
CA PHE A 168 -1.94 2.23 18.61
C PHE A 168 -0.47 1.81 18.71
N TRP A 169 0.26 1.78 17.59
CA TRP A 169 1.56 1.16 17.53
C TRP A 169 2.66 1.80 18.40
N PRO A 170 2.78 3.14 18.50
CA PRO A 170 3.76 3.75 19.41
C PRO A 170 3.49 3.40 20.86
N LEU A 171 2.23 3.19 21.25
CA LEU A 171 1.86 2.75 22.59
C LEU A 171 2.33 1.30 22.84
N VAL A 172 2.11 0.40 21.87
CA VAL A 172 2.59 -0.99 21.93
C VAL A 172 4.11 -1.03 22.15
N ILE A 173 4.88 -0.28 21.35
CA ILE A 173 6.35 -0.28 21.46
C ILE A 173 6.83 0.45 22.72
N ALA A 174 6.12 1.48 23.18
CA ALA A 174 6.48 2.20 24.39
C ALA A 174 6.30 1.35 25.65
N PHE A 175 5.13 0.70 25.80
CA PHE A 175 4.73 0.06 27.04
C PHE A 175 5.07 -1.43 27.12
N ILE A 176 5.15 -2.16 26.00
CA ILE A 176 5.52 -3.58 26.03
C ILE A 176 7.05 -3.71 26.20
N PRO A 177 7.51 -4.45 27.22
CA PRO A 177 8.92 -4.77 27.40
C PRO A 177 9.50 -5.50 26.18
N ARG A 178 10.75 -5.18 25.78
CA ARG A 178 11.39 -5.76 24.58
C ARG A 178 11.31 -7.29 24.50
N LYS A 179 11.44 -7.98 25.63
CA LYS A 179 11.39 -9.47 25.69
C LYS A 179 10.05 -10.06 25.27
N TYR A 180 8.95 -9.31 25.32
CA TYR A 180 7.60 -9.76 24.93
C TYR A 180 7.19 -9.32 23.53
N LEU A 181 7.95 -8.40 22.87
CA LEU A 181 7.58 -7.88 21.57
C LEU A 181 7.49 -8.98 20.49
N LEU A 182 8.42 -9.94 20.49
CA LEU A 182 8.38 -11.07 19.56
C LEU A 182 7.06 -11.85 19.71
N ALA A 183 6.71 -12.22 20.93
CA ALA A 183 5.45 -12.93 21.20
C ALA A 183 4.22 -12.09 20.82
N THR A 184 4.27 -10.77 21.05
CA THR A 184 3.20 -9.84 20.66
C THR A 184 3.00 -9.82 19.14
N PHE A 185 4.08 -9.74 18.36
CA PHE A 185 3.98 -9.72 16.90
C PHE A 185 3.45 -11.06 16.35
N LEU A 186 3.94 -12.17 16.88
CA LEU A 186 3.45 -13.50 16.51
C LEU A 186 1.97 -13.68 16.87
N LEU A 187 1.53 -13.16 18.02
CA LEU A 187 0.13 -13.20 18.43
C LEU A 187 -0.76 -12.37 17.48
N ILE A 188 -0.30 -11.18 17.06
CA ILE A 188 -1.04 -10.35 16.10
C ILE A 188 -1.13 -11.06 14.74
N ILE A 189 -0.03 -11.65 14.25
CA ILE A 189 -0.03 -12.40 12.98
C ILE A 189 -1.00 -13.58 13.06
N SER A 190 -0.91 -14.39 14.12
CA SER A 190 -1.79 -15.56 14.33
C SER A 190 -3.26 -15.16 14.49
N GLY A 191 -3.52 -14.05 15.22
CA GLY A 191 -4.86 -13.50 15.38
C GLY A 191 -5.45 -13.02 14.05
N SER A 192 -4.63 -12.41 13.18
CA SER A 192 -5.04 -12.00 11.84
C SER A 192 -5.37 -13.21 10.94
N VAL A 193 -4.60 -14.28 11.02
CA VAL A 193 -4.89 -15.55 10.32
C VAL A 193 -6.20 -16.16 10.83
N ALA A 194 -6.36 -16.26 12.15
CA ALA A 194 -7.58 -16.79 12.75
C ALA A 194 -8.80 -15.95 12.35
N PHE A 195 -8.68 -14.60 12.38
CA PHE A 195 -9.75 -13.70 11.95
C PHE A 195 -10.18 -13.99 10.50
N ARG A 196 -9.24 -14.09 9.56
CA ARG A 196 -9.53 -14.41 8.15
C ARG A 196 -10.14 -15.82 8.00
N TYR A 197 -9.68 -16.79 8.79
CA TYR A 197 -10.22 -18.14 8.78
C TYR A 197 -11.69 -18.18 9.20
N PHE A 198 -12.06 -17.48 10.29
CA PHE A 198 -13.44 -17.43 10.78
C PHE A 198 -14.41 -16.69 9.83
N TYR A 199 -13.91 -15.73 9.06
CA TYR A 199 -14.74 -14.95 8.12
C TYR A 199 -14.61 -15.41 6.66
N ALA A 200 -13.91 -16.51 6.38
CA ALA A 200 -13.64 -16.96 5.01
C ALA A 200 -14.92 -17.31 4.23
N ASP A 201 -15.92 -17.87 4.90
CA ASP A 201 -17.15 -18.32 4.26
C ASP A 201 -18.13 -17.16 4.10
N GLY A 202 -18.08 -16.51 2.93
CA GLY A 202 -19.07 -15.51 2.50
C GLY A 202 -18.79 -14.05 2.81
N ALA A 203 -17.77 -13.73 3.59
CA ALA A 203 -17.48 -12.36 4.04
C ALA A 203 -16.25 -11.72 3.36
N ILE A 204 -16.19 -11.77 2.01
CA ILE A 204 -15.02 -11.31 1.25
C ILE A 204 -14.63 -9.84 1.54
N MET A 205 -15.60 -8.96 1.79
CA MET A 205 -15.33 -7.56 2.12
C MET A 205 -14.64 -7.42 3.48
N ILE A 206 -15.03 -8.24 4.47
CA ILE A 206 -14.36 -8.29 5.78
C ILE A 206 -12.91 -8.75 5.60
N ILE A 207 -12.69 -9.85 4.88
CA ILE A 207 -11.34 -10.38 4.68
C ILE A 207 -10.43 -9.39 3.96
N LYS A 208 -10.95 -8.64 3.00
CA LYS A 208 -10.15 -7.70 2.22
C LYS A 208 -9.89 -6.37 2.91
N PHE A 209 -10.88 -5.82 3.60
CA PHE A 209 -10.84 -4.42 4.01
C PHE A 209 -10.82 -4.20 5.52
N HIS A 210 -11.15 -5.21 6.33
CA HIS A 210 -11.13 -5.06 7.78
C HIS A 210 -9.68 -4.96 8.30
N SER A 211 -9.42 -4.03 9.22
CA SER A 211 -8.08 -3.75 9.75
C SER A 211 -7.41 -4.98 10.34
N LEU A 212 -8.15 -5.83 11.07
CA LEU A 212 -7.62 -7.07 11.64
C LEU A 212 -7.09 -8.04 10.59
N SER A 213 -7.67 -8.06 9.37
CA SER A 213 -7.16 -8.86 8.27
C SER A 213 -5.77 -8.43 7.79
N SER A 214 -5.50 -7.14 7.81
CA SER A 214 -4.24 -6.54 7.32
C SER A 214 -3.16 -6.46 8.40
N MET A 215 -3.50 -6.71 9.66
CA MET A 215 -2.55 -6.63 10.79
C MET A 215 -1.39 -7.61 10.65
N SER A 216 -1.57 -8.76 9.98
CA SER A 216 -0.47 -9.71 9.73
C SER A 216 0.66 -9.08 8.92
N ASP A 217 0.35 -8.22 7.94
CA ASP A 217 1.35 -7.59 7.07
C ASP A 217 2.15 -6.53 7.83
N LEU A 218 1.45 -5.67 8.56
CA LEU A 218 2.05 -4.64 9.43
C LEU A 218 2.89 -5.28 10.55
N ALA A 219 2.39 -6.33 11.20
CA ALA A 219 3.10 -7.04 12.26
C ALA A 219 4.31 -7.84 11.74
N THR A 220 4.24 -8.39 10.50
CA THR A 220 5.39 -9.03 9.86
C THR A 220 6.49 -8.00 9.56
N GLY A 221 6.11 -6.81 9.08
CA GLY A 221 7.03 -5.68 8.96
C GLY A 221 7.68 -5.30 10.28
N ALA A 222 6.89 -5.26 11.36
CA ALA A 222 7.39 -4.98 12.71
C ALA A 222 8.32 -6.07 13.24
N LEU A 223 8.01 -7.33 12.96
CA LEU A 223 8.84 -8.47 13.34
C LEU A 223 10.26 -8.36 12.74
N ILE A 224 10.35 -8.09 11.44
CA ILE A 224 11.68 -7.94 10.81
C ILE A 224 12.40 -6.67 11.27
N ALA A 225 11.67 -5.60 11.63
CA ALA A 225 12.28 -4.42 12.23
C ALA A 225 12.89 -4.74 13.60
N TYR A 226 12.20 -5.53 14.42
CA TYR A 226 12.72 -6.01 15.70
C TYR A 226 13.98 -6.86 15.51
N LEU A 227 13.97 -7.81 14.55
CA LEU A 227 15.13 -8.62 14.21
C LEU A 227 16.28 -7.76 13.67
N ALA A 228 15.99 -6.73 12.89
CA ALA A 228 16.97 -5.80 12.36
C ALA A 228 17.64 -4.90 13.43
N THR A 229 17.15 -4.88 14.66
CA THR A 229 17.82 -4.22 15.79
C THR A 229 18.77 -5.16 16.54
N ASP A 230 18.88 -6.43 16.13
CA ASP A 230 19.83 -7.39 16.66
C ASP A 230 21.05 -7.50 15.74
N ALA A 231 22.22 -7.09 16.24
CA ALA A 231 23.46 -7.09 15.47
C ALA A 231 23.86 -8.50 15.03
N ALA A 232 23.68 -9.51 15.88
CA ALA A 232 24.04 -10.89 15.54
C ALA A 232 23.15 -11.45 14.43
N PHE A 233 21.86 -11.11 14.44
CA PHE A 233 20.93 -11.46 13.36
C PHE A 233 21.34 -10.78 12.04
N ILE A 234 21.66 -9.49 12.06
CA ILE A 234 22.07 -8.74 10.87
C ILE A 234 23.37 -9.30 10.29
N GLU A 235 24.38 -9.62 11.11
CA GLU A 235 25.64 -10.20 10.61
C GLU A 235 25.40 -11.55 9.91
N ARG A 236 24.54 -12.40 10.45
CA ARG A 236 24.16 -13.66 9.79
C ARG A 236 23.37 -13.41 8.50
N PHE A 237 22.47 -12.41 8.50
CA PHE A 237 21.65 -12.09 7.32
C PHE A 237 22.49 -11.48 6.19
N LYS A 238 23.53 -10.71 6.49
CA LYS A 238 24.45 -10.13 5.50
C LYS A 238 25.11 -11.20 4.63
N THR A 239 25.43 -12.35 5.18
CA THR A 239 26.12 -13.46 4.51
C THR A 239 25.21 -14.44 3.79
N ILE A 240 23.88 -14.17 3.71
CA ILE A 240 22.95 -15.04 3.01
C ILE A 240 23.37 -15.23 1.55
N SER A 241 23.36 -16.47 1.07
CA SER A 241 23.86 -16.78 -0.27
C SER A 241 22.97 -16.20 -1.38
N GLY A 242 23.58 -15.77 -2.48
CA GLY A 242 22.85 -15.28 -3.65
C GLY A 242 21.87 -16.30 -4.25
N ASN A 243 22.14 -17.61 -4.08
CA ASN A 243 21.22 -18.66 -4.54
C ASN A 243 19.93 -18.71 -3.71
N VAL A 244 20.00 -18.53 -2.38
CA VAL A 244 18.81 -18.42 -1.54
C VAL A 244 18.02 -17.18 -1.91
N ILE A 245 18.67 -16.05 -2.15
CA ILE A 245 18.01 -14.81 -2.60
C ILE A 245 17.26 -15.06 -3.91
N LYS A 246 17.92 -15.63 -4.93
CA LYS A 246 17.29 -15.97 -6.21
C LYS A 246 16.10 -16.93 -6.04
N LEU A 247 16.26 -17.95 -5.21
CA LEU A 247 15.19 -18.90 -4.92
C LEU A 247 13.94 -18.22 -4.37
N VAL A 248 14.08 -17.31 -3.39
CA VAL A 248 12.93 -16.59 -2.82
C VAL A 248 12.22 -15.74 -3.89
N TYR A 249 12.96 -15.05 -4.76
CA TYR A 249 12.36 -14.29 -5.86
C TYR A 249 11.65 -15.21 -6.89
N ILE A 250 12.22 -16.36 -7.23
CA ILE A 250 11.60 -17.36 -8.12
C ILE A 250 10.30 -17.88 -7.48
N VAL A 251 10.35 -18.25 -6.20
CA VAL A 251 9.18 -18.71 -5.44
C VAL A 251 8.09 -17.63 -5.42
N ALA A 252 8.45 -16.36 -5.21
CA ALA A 252 7.49 -15.24 -5.24
C ALA A 252 6.77 -15.16 -6.60
N VAL A 253 7.51 -15.25 -7.71
CA VAL A 253 6.96 -15.20 -9.08
C VAL A 253 6.04 -16.40 -9.36
N ILE A 254 6.36 -17.59 -8.84
CA ILE A 254 5.54 -18.80 -9.03
C ILE A 254 4.28 -18.77 -8.16
N ILE A 255 4.38 -18.36 -6.89
CA ILE A 255 3.23 -18.36 -5.98
C ILE A 255 2.17 -17.33 -6.39
N MET A 256 2.57 -16.23 -7.01
CA MET A 256 1.64 -15.16 -7.41
C MET A 256 0.52 -15.66 -8.35
N PRO A 257 0.79 -16.26 -9.52
CA PRO A 257 -0.26 -16.83 -10.36
C PRO A 257 -0.90 -18.08 -9.76
N LEU A 258 -0.14 -18.90 -9.01
CA LEU A 258 -0.66 -20.10 -8.34
C LEU A 258 -1.77 -19.75 -7.35
N ARG A 259 -1.64 -18.68 -6.56
CA ARG A 259 -2.67 -18.18 -5.66
C ARG A 259 -3.97 -17.91 -6.41
N LEU A 260 -3.90 -17.19 -7.53
CA LEU A 260 -5.08 -16.84 -8.33
C LEU A 260 -5.70 -18.07 -9.00
N TYR A 261 -4.87 -19.01 -9.44
CA TYR A 261 -5.33 -20.27 -10.01
C TYR A 261 -6.06 -21.13 -8.98
N LEU A 262 -5.50 -21.31 -7.78
CA LEU A 262 -6.13 -22.05 -6.69
C LEU A 262 -7.45 -21.41 -6.25
N TRP A 263 -7.52 -20.09 -6.25
CA TRP A 263 -8.78 -19.39 -5.98
C TRP A 263 -9.86 -19.70 -7.03
N LYS A 264 -9.50 -19.71 -8.32
CA LYS A 264 -10.47 -20.05 -9.40
C LYS A 264 -10.99 -21.48 -9.29
N LEU A 265 -10.19 -22.42 -8.79
CA LEU A 265 -10.60 -23.80 -8.61
C LEU A 265 -11.53 -24.00 -7.41
N GLY A 266 -11.83 -22.98 -6.62
CA GLY A 266 -12.56 -23.11 -5.36
C GLY A 266 -11.85 -23.96 -4.31
N ALA A 267 -10.63 -24.42 -4.61
CA ALA A 267 -9.86 -25.28 -3.75
C ALA A 267 -9.42 -24.52 -2.51
N HIS A 268 -9.98 -24.87 -1.36
CA HIS A 268 -9.56 -24.38 -0.06
C HIS A 268 -9.55 -22.84 0.07
N TYR A 269 -10.66 -22.21 -0.39
CA TYR A 269 -10.84 -20.76 -0.26
C TYR A 269 -10.50 -20.26 1.15
N THR A 270 -10.96 -20.95 2.16
CA THR A 270 -10.74 -20.63 3.58
C THR A 270 -9.26 -20.66 3.97
N LEU A 271 -8.54 -21.73 3.62
CA LEU A 271 -7.11 -21.83 3.91
C LEU A 271 -6.30 -20.83 3.07
N GLY A 272 -6.60 -20.72 1.77
CA GLY A 272 -5.91 -19.80 0.87
C GLY A 272 -6.06 -18.34 1.30
N SER A 273 -7.27 -17.88 1.57
CA SER A 273 -7.53 -16.51 2.00
C SER A 273 -6.92 -16.19 3.38
N SER A 274 -6.74 -17.20 4.24
CA SER A 274 -6.16 -17.02 5.57
C SER A 274 -4.64 -16.97 5.55
N PHE A 275 -3.96 -17.85 4.80
CA PHE A 275 -2.51 -18.04 4.87
C PHE A 275 -1.72 -17.34 3.76
N PHE A 276 -2.24 -17.20 2.54
CA PHE A 276 -1.49 -16.53 1.47
C PHE A 276 -1.04 -15.11 1.83
N PRO A 277 -1.84 -14.25 2.51
CA PRO A 277 -1.36 -12.94 2.93
C PRO A 277 -0.10 -13.02 3.79
N VAL A 278 -0.01 -13.99 4.73
CA VAL A 278 1.20 -14.17 5.55
C VAL A 278 2.38 -14.65 4.73
N VAL A 279 2.17 -15.57 3.78
CA VAL A 279 3.24 -16.04 2.89
C VAL A 279 3.82 -14.88 2.10
N PHE A 280 2.97 -14.03 1.51
CA PHE A 280 3.43 -12.85 0.78
C PHE A 280 4.08 -11.81 1.69
N SER A 281 3.53 -11.57 2.88
CA SER A 281 4.16 -10.63 3.81
C SER A 281 5.54 -11.11 4.28
N LEU A 282 5.76 -12.41 4.44
CA LEU A 282 7.10 -12.98 4.71
C LEU A 282 8.06 -12.81 3.52
N ILE A 283 7.58 -13.02 2.28
CA ILE A 283 8.37 -12.77 1.08
C ILE A 283 8.76 -11.29 0.99
N PHE A 284 7.81 -10.38 1.21
CA PHE A 284 8.06 -8.94 1.20
C PHE A 284 9.00 -8.50 2.33
N ALA A 285 8.84 -9.08 3.52
CA ALA A 285 9.74 -8.90 4.64
C ALA A 285 11.17 -9.32 4.29
N PHE A 286 11.32 -10.49 3.65
CA PHE A 286 12.62 -10.94 3.14
C PHE A 286 13.20 -9.95 2.12
N MET A 287 12.40 -9.45 1.16
CA MET A 287 12.84 -8.46 0.17
C MET A 287 13.30 -7.16 0.84
N VAL A 288 12.58 -6.68 1.86
CA VAL A 288 13.00 -5.50 2.64
C VAL A 288 14.35 -5.73 3.31
N MET A 289 14.54 -6.88 3.95
CA MET A 289 15.79 -7.23 4.61
C MET A 289 16.94 -7.42 3.62
N GLU A 290 16.70 -8.15 2.53
CA GLU A 290 17.66 -8.42 1.48
C GLU A 290 18.16 -7.12 0.83
N GLN A 291 17.25 -6.24 0.46
CA GLN A 291 17.61 -4.97 -0.17
C GLN A 291 18.42 -4.04 0.73
N ASN A 292 18.20 -4.08 2.04
CA ASN A 292 18.92 -3.20 2.97
C ASN A 292 20.21 -3.81 3.53
N TYR A 293 20.27 -5.12 3.74
CA TYR A 293 21.36 -5.71 4.51
C TYR A 293 22.18 -6.77 3.76
N ALA A 294 21.61 -7.58 2.85
CA ALA A 294 22.34 -8.67 2.21
C ALA A 294 23.48 -8.16 1.30
N GLN A 295 24.65 -8.80 1.39
CA GLN A 295 25.84 -8.45 0.59
C GLN A 295 25.82 -9.09 -0.80
N HIS A 296 25.21 -10.28 -0.93
CA HIS A 296 25.17 -11.04 -2.18
C HIS A 296 23.90 -10.81 -3.01
N SER A 297 23.25 -9.66 -2.83
CA SER A 297 22.16 -9.23 -3.69
C SER A 297 22.61 -9.15 -5.14
N PHE A 298 21.85 -9.73 -6.06
CA PHE A 298 22.14 -9.61 -7.49
C PHE A 298 21.87 -8.19 -8.01
N TYR A 299 20.97 -7.43 -7.38
CA TYR A 299 20.68 -6.04 -7.69
C TYR A 299 20.16 -5.28 -6.47
N LYS A 300 20.63 -4.06 -6.26
CA LYS A 300 20.11 -3.11 -5.25
C LYS A 300 19.29 -2.02 -5.96
N ILE A 301 18.02 -1.87 -5.57
CA ILE A 301 17.07 -0.94 -6.21
C ILE A 301 17.54 0.51 -6.10
N SER A 302 18.27 0.88 -5.04
CA SER A 302 18.87 2.21 -4.88
C SER A 302 19.83 2.62 -6.00
N ARG A 303 20.36 1.67 -6.77
CA ARG A 303 21.17 1.94 -7.97
C ARG A 303 20.32 2.53 -9.11
N TRP A 304 19.05 2.27 -9.14
CA TRP A 304 18.12 2.84 -10.11
C TRP A 304 17.63 4.21 -9.62
N LYS A 305 18.46 5.22 -9.79
CA LYS A 305 18.27 6.57 -9.22
C LYS A 305 16.91 7.20 -9.56
N ILE A 306 16.42 7.03 -10.80
CA ILE A 306 15.12 7.58 -11.23
C ILE A 306 14.00 6.95 -10.40
N ILE A 307 13.95 5.64 -10.31
CA ILE A 307 12.91 4.92 -9.55
C ILE A 307 12.99 5.27 -8.06
N SER A 308 14.19 5.29 -7.50
CA SER A 308 14.38 5.65 -6.09
C SER A 308 13.97 7.10 -5.81
N SER A 309 14.23 8.04 -6.73
CA SER A 309 13.79 9.43 -6.56
C SER A 309 12.27 9.59 -6.62
N LEU A 310 11.56 8.72 -7.35
CA LEU A 310 10.11 8.70 -7.39
C LEU A 310 9.49 8.19 -6.07
N GLY A 311 10.24 7.44 -5.27
CA GLY A 311 9.79 6.89 -4.00
C GLY A 311 9.26 7.92 -2.99
N GLN A 312 9.81 9.14 -3.00
CA GLN A 312 9.36 10.22 -2.13
C GLN A 312 7.94 10.72 -2.48
N TYR A 313 7.49 10.55 -3.73
CA TYR A 313 6.19 11.00 -4.24
C TYR A 313 5.11 9.90 -4.19
N THR A 314 5.47 8.66 -3.80
CA THR A 314 4.57 7.51 -3.90
C THR A 314 3.30 7.63 -3.08
N TYR A 315 3.33 8.37 -1.98
CA TYR A 315 2.12 8.66 -1.20
C TYR A 315 1.12 9.51 -1.99
N GLY A 316 1.58 10.61 -2.59
CA GLY A 316 0.75 11.41 -3.50
C GLY A 316 0.28 10.60 -4.71
N MET A 317 1.18 9.83 -5.35
CA MET A 317 0.80 8.95 -6.46
C MET A 317 -0.31 7.98 -6.07
N TYR A 318 -0.21 7.36 -4.89
CA TYR A 318 -1.23 6.45 -4.37
C TYR A 318 -2.56 7.15 -4.14
N CYS A 319 -2.56 8.37 -3.61
CA CYS A 319 -3.79 9.11 -3.33
C CYS A 319 -4.46 9.68 -4.60
N TYR A 320 -3.66 10.08 -5.62
CA TYR A 320 -4.19 10.80 -6.79
C TYR A 320 -4.49 9.92 -8.00
N HIS A 321 -3.93 8.71 -8.14
CA HIS A 321 -4.02 7.96 -9.40
C HIS A 321 -5.45 7.70 -9.88
N MET A 322 -6.40 7.40 -8.97
CA MET A 322 -7.80 7.20 -9.35
C MET A 322 -8.48 8.48 -9.82
N ILE A 323 -8.14 9.61 -9.20
CA ILE A 323 -8.59 10.94 -9.63
C ILE A 323 -8.06 11.25 -11.03
N VAL A 324 -6.79 10.95 -11.28
CA VAL A 324 -6.17 11.14 -12.60
C VAL A 324 -6.83 10.26 -13.66
N PHE A 325 -7.10 8.98 -13.36
CA PHE A 325 -7.86 8.10 -14.27
C PHE A 325 -9.24 8.71 -14.59
N PHE A 326 -9.97 9.13 -13.57
CA PHE A 326 -11.27 9.77 -13.76
C PHE A 326 -11.17 11.01 -14.66
N CYS A 327 -10.26 11.94 -14.35
CA CYS A 327 -10.11 13.18 -15.11
C CYS A 327 -9.75 12.93 -16.58
N ILE A 328 -8.86 11.97 -16.88
CA ILE A 328 -8.45 11.64 -18.24
C ILE A 328 -9.64 11.04 -19.01
N ILE A 329 -10.34 10.06 -18.43
CA ILE A 329 -11.48 9.40 -19.09
C ILE A 329 -12.63 10.42 -19.29
N PHE A 330 -12.87 11.28 -18.30
CA PHE A 330 -13.90 12.31 -18.38
C PHE A 330 -13.56 13.37 -19.45
N ALA A 331 -12.30 13.82 -19.54
CA ALA A 331 -11.87 14.71 -20.62
C ALA A 331 -12.05 14.08 -22.01
N MET A 332 -11.71 12.80 -22.16
CA MET A 332 -11.96 12.07 -23.41
C MET A 332 -13.45 12.01 -23.77
N HIS A 333 -14.30 11.76 -22.79
CA HIS A 333 -15.75 11.77 -22.99
C HIS A 333 -16.25 13.14 -23.47
N LEU A 334 -15.82 14.23 -22.84
CA LEU A 334 -16.17 15.60 -23.25
C LEU A 334 -15.70 15.95 -24.67
N LEU A 335 -14.59 15.35 -25.12
CA LEU A 335 -14.07 15.48 -26.50
C LEU A 335 -14.77 14.56 -27.50
N GLY A 336 -15.84 13.85 -27.10
CA GLY A 336 -16.61 12.96 -27.97
C GLY A 336 -15.97 11.63 -28.25
N ALA A 337 -14.91 11.25 -27.53
CA ALA A 337 -14.28 9.93 -27.68
C ALA A 337 -15.19 8.83 -27.09
N ASN A 338 -15.25 7.68 -27.76
CA ASN A 338 -15.96 6.53 -27.24
C ASN A 338 -15.15 5.87 -26.10
N VAL A 339 -15.49 6.22 -24.86
CA VAL A 339 -14.84 5.69 -23.65
C VAL A 339 -15.29 4.27 -23.28
N TRP A 340 -16.28 3.73 -24.01
CA TRP A 340 -16.87 2.40 -23.76
C TRP A 340 -16.19 1.27 -24.56
N CYS A 341 -15.56 1.62 -25.70
CA CYS A 341 -14.89 0.69 -26.59
C CYS A 341 -13.44 1.07 -26.81
N ILE A 342 -12.63 0.94 -25.78
CA ILE A 342 -11.20 1.24 -25.86
C ILE A 342 -10.48 -0.02 -26.40
N ASN A 343 -9.75 0.10 -27.49
CA ASN A 343 -8.93 -0.98 -28.02
C ASN A 343 -7.62 -1.14 -27.25
N TYR A 344 -6.92 -2.25 -27.47
CA TYR A 344 -5.67 -2.57 -26.76
C TYR A 344 -4.58 -1.47 -26.86
N LYS A 345 -4.43 -0.83 -28.02
CA LYS A 345 -3.46 0.26 -28.20
C LYS A 345 -3.84 1.49 -27.37
N ALA A 346 -5.13 1.86 -27.40
CA ALA A 346 -5.65 2.96 -26.61
C ALA A 346 -5.50 2.69 -25.11
N PHE A 347 -5.70 1.45 -24.67
CA PHE A 347 -5.47 1.07 -23.26
C PHE A 347 -4.02 1.31 -22.83
N ILE A 348 -3.06 0.80 -23.59
CA ILE A 348 -1.65 1.01 -23.27
C ILE A 348 -1.34 2.51 -23.24
N CYS A 349 -1.77 3.26 -24.26
CA CYS A 349 -1.56 4.70 -24.32
C CYS A 349 -2.15 5.42 -23.11
N LEU A 350 -3.41 5.12 -22.75
CA LEU A 350 -4.08 5.71 -21.61
C LEU A 350 -3.41 5.33 -20.28
N SER A 351 -2.99 4.09 -20.12
CA SER A 351 -2.29 3.66 -18.91
C SER A 351 -0.95 4.39 -18.76
N ILE A 352 -0.18 4.51 -19.83
CA ILE A 352 1.08 5.26 -19.84
C ILE A 352 0.82 6.74 -19.55
N THR A 353 -0.11 7.37 -20.24
CA THR A 353 -0.48 8.79 -20.03
C THR A 353 -0.94 9.01 -18.59
N SER A 354 -1.79 8.13 -18.05
CA SER A 354 -2.26 8.22 -16.66
C SER A 354 -1.12 8.06 -15.64
N LEU A 355 -0.15 7.17 -15.90
CA LEU A 355 1.01 7.03 -15.04
C LEU A 355 1.85 8.31 -15.02
N PHE A 356 2.21 8.84 -16.19
CA PHE A 356 2.99 10.08 -16.28
C PHE A 356 2.25 11.26 -15.66
N THR A 357 0.95 11.40 -15.91
CA THR A 357 0.13 12.46 -15.31
C THR A 357 0.07 12.30 -13.78
N THR A 358 -0.08 11.07 -13.28
CA THR A 358 -0.07 10.81 -11.83
C THR A 358 1.28 11.20 -11.20
N ILE A 359 2.39 10.85 -11.84
CA ILE A 359 3.73 11.25 -11.39
C ILE A 359 3.83 12.77 -11.36
N LEU A 360 3.44 13.46 -12.43
CA LEU A 360 3.51 14.92 -12.54
C LEU A 360 2.65 15.61 -11.47
N VAL A 361 1.38 15.21 -11.33
CA VAL A 361 0.46 15.76 -10.31
C VAL A 361 1.04 15.55 -8.90
N SER A 362 1.60 14.38 -8.63
CA SER A 362 2.20 14.08 -7.32
C SER A 362 3.47 14.90 -7.06
N MET A 363 4.30 15.13 -8.08
CA MET A 363 5.47 16.01 -7.96
C MET A 363 5.04 17.46 -7.70
N LEU A 364 4.04 17.96 -8.43
CA LEU A 364 3.50 19.31 -8.21
C LEU A 364 2.89 19.42 -6.80
N SER A 365 2.05 18.47 -6.40
CA SER A 365 1.50 18.43 -5.03
C SER A 365 2.61 18.45 -3.97
N TYR A 366 3.63 17.62 -4.15
CA TYR A 366 4.74 17.54 -3.20
C TYR A 366 5.45 18.90 -3.06
N HIS A 367 5.79 19.57 -4.16
CA HIS A 367 6.57 20.81 -4.14
C HIS A 367 5.74 22.02 -3.68
N PHE A 368 4.48 22.12 -4.10
CA PHE A 368 3.66 23.32 -3.84
C PHE A 368 2.74 23.19 -2.63
N PHE A 369 2.39 21.97 -2.23
CA PHE A 369 1.44 21.73 -1.13
C PHE A 369 2.08 20.97 0.03
N GLU A 370 2.59 19.75 -0.20
CA GLU A 370 3.05 18.87 0.88
C GLU A 370 4.30 19.41 1.58
N ARG A 371 5.23 20.01 0.82
CA ARG A 371 6.50 20.53 1.34
C ARG A 371 6.32 21.56 2.45
N PHE A 372 5.25 22.34 2.42
CA PHE A 372 4.92 23.27 3.50
C PHE A 372 4.76 22.52 4.84
N PHE A 373 3.95 21.48 4.86
CA PHE A 373 3.71 20.66 6.06
C PHE A 373 4.94 19.84 6.45
N LEU A 374 5.68 19.32 5.46
CA LEU A 374 6.91 18.56 5.71
C LEU A 374 8.02 19.43 6.33
N ASN A 375 8.10 20.70 6.00
CA ASN A 375 9.04 21.63 6.62
C ASN A 375 8.68 21.89 8.10
N LEU A 376 7.38 21.98 8.43
CA LEU A 376 6.93 22.07 9.82
C LEU A 376 7.28 20.82 10.62
N LYS A 377 7.28 19.64 9.99
CA LYS A 377 7.67 18.36 10.60
C LYS A 377 9.10 18.39 11.17
N ASN A 378 10.01 19.12 10.55
CA ASN A 378 11.41 19.20 11.01
C ASN A 378 11.54 19.83 12.43
N LYS A 379 10.53 20.57 12.89
CA LYS A 379 10.48 21.09 14.27
C LYS A 379 10.22 20.01 15.33
N PHE A 380 9.79 18.81 14.90
CA PHE A 380 9.48 17.66 15.78
C PHE A 380 10.45 16.47 15.56
N SER A 381 11.62 16.73 14.98
CA SER A 381 12.67 15.73 14.71
C SER A 381 13.62 15.57 15.88
#